data_3ca23f379421dd973cd987e543809dc3
#
_entry.id   3ca23f379421dd973cd987e543809dc3
#
_cell.length_a   1.000
_cell.length_b   1.000
_cell.length_c   1.000
_cell.angle_alpha   90.00
_cell.angle_beta   90.00
_cell.angle_gamma   90.00
#
_symmetry.space_group_name_H-M   'P 1'
#
loop_
_entity.id
_entity.type
_entity.pdbx_description
1 polymer ?
#
loop_
_entity_poly.entity_id
_entity_poly.type
_entity_poly.pdbx_seq_one_letter_code
_entity_poly.pdbx_strand_id
1 'polypeptide(L)'
;SEVALLAEKVAIQLDLDVNTARRGAILHDIGKVSTVFQRTLKKGFLRPPGFLFRHELASLFFISLLGKEEKYPIIDMVVAHHKSIAQDAGGKGILDLIDYDPEILEKHLIDFESWSKDALMILKYLGFNIHLITREEAKNNFYEVVDYCETRGYGYSVWKGVLMAADHLASALNSDIEVVSNKLFIKPDLNYYHTRKSELYPLSFVSSNDKRKHTLVTAPTGAGKTDFLFRRCTGRVFYTLPFQASINAMYERVKAELKNTGAQVRLLHAASSLKVEKHDIEEKILQRHIGASVKILTPHQMASLAFGTKGYEAMIVDLK
;
A
#
# COMPACT_ATOMS: atom_id res chain seq x y z
N SER A 1 0.13 -12.08 -11.57
CA SER A 1 -0.58 -12.07 -10.28
C SER A 1 -1.34 -10.76 -10.12
N GLU A 2 -2.41 -10.76 -9.38
CA GLU A 2 -3.26 -9.59 -9.10
C GLU A 2 -2.46 -8.49 -8.40
N VAL A 3 -1.60 -8.86 -7.46
CA VAL A 3 -0.69 -7.92 -6.78
C VAL A 3 0.24 -7.23 -7.79
N ALA A 4 0.75 -7.95 -8.81
CA ALA A 4 1.60 -7.37 -9.82
C ALA A 4 0.86 -6.31 -10.66
N LEU A 5 -0.38 -6.59 -11.09
CA LEU A 5 -1.22 -5.63 -11.80
C LEU A 5 -1.47 -4.35 -10.99
N LEU A 6 -1.75 -4.49 -9.70
CA LEU A 6 -1.97 -3.35 -8.81
C LEU A 6 -0.69 -2.59 -8.53
N ALA A 7 0.45 -3.27 -8.37
CA ALA A 7 1.76 -2.62 -8.21
C ALA A 7 2.13 -1.78 -9.44
N GLU A 8 1.86 -2.27 -10.65
CA GLU A 8 2.02 -1.50 -11.90
C GLU A 8 1.16 -0.22 -11.88
N LYS A 9 -0.11 -0.31 -11.49
CA LYS A 9 -1.01 0.85 -11.39
C LYS A 9 -0.52 1.89 -10.39
N VAL A 10 -0.06 1.43 -9.21
CA VAL A 10 0.51 2.32 -8.18
C VAL A 10 1.80 2.97 -8.68
N ALA A 11 2.68 2.21 -9.34
CA ALA A 11 3.93 2.73 -9.90
C ALA A 11 3.68 3.81 -10.95
N ILE A 12 2.74 3.60 -11.88
CA ILE A 12 2.32 4.62 -12.86
C ILE A 12 1.88 5.91 -12.15
N GLN A 13 1.06 5.78 -11.10
CA GLN A 13 0.59 6.95 -10.33
C GLN A 13 1.74 7.73 -9.68
N LEU A 14 2.80 7.04 -9.29
CA LEU A 14 3.95 7.61 -8.59
C LEU A 14 5.10 8.03 -9.52
N ASP A 15 4.94 7.84 -10.84
CA ASP A 15 6.00 8.05 -11.83
C ASP A 15 7.25 7.22 -11.54
N LEU A 16 7.03 5.94 -11.19
CA LEU A 16 8.07 4.96 -10.90
C LEU A 16 8.17 3.92 -12.02
N ASP A 17 9.30 3.20 -12.08
CA ASP A 17 9.49 2.13 -13.03
C ASP A 17 8.50 0.98 -12.82
N VAL A 18 7.65 0.77 -13.82
CA VAL A 18 6.55 -0.20 -13.79
C VAL A 18 7.05 -1.63 -13.78
N ASN A 19 8.15 -1.89 -14.49
CA ASN A 19 8.74 -3.24 -14.57
C ASN A 19 9.33 -3.64 -13.22
N THR A 20 10.03 -2.73 -12.55
CA THR A 20 10.55 -2.93 -11.18
C THR A 20 9.41 -3.24 -10.21
N ALA A 21 8.32 -2.45 -10.24
CA ALA A 21 7.14 -2.67 -9.40
C ALA A 21 6.51 -4.05 -9.61
N ARG A 22 6.32 -4.43 -10.89
CA ARG A 22 5.79 -5.74 -11.29
C ARG A 22 6.66 -6.88 -10.78
N ARG A 23 7.97 -6.80 -11.01
CA ARG A 23 8.93 -7.85 -10.64
C ARG A 23 9.04 -7.99 -9.12
N GLY A 24 9.07 -6.88 -8.38
CA GLY A 24 9.03 -6.90 -6.91
C GLY A 24 7.75 -7.54 -6.37
N ALA A 25 6.60 -7.21 -6.97
CA ALA A 25 5.32 -7.80 -6.62
C ALA A 25 5.20 -9.30 -7.00
N ILE A 26 5.95 -9.79 -7.96
CA ILE A 26 6.04 -11.22 -8.25
C ILE A 26 6.95 -11.90 -7.24
N LEU A 27 8.08 -11.29 -6.93
CA LEU A 27 9.10 -11.89 -6.07
C LEU A 27 8.68 -11.97 -4.60
N HIS A 28 7.87 -11.03 -4.09
CA HIS A 28 7.60 -10.90 -2.65
C HIS A 28 7.09 -12.18 -1.99
N ASP A 29 6.34 -12.97 -2.73
CA ASP A 29 5.65 -14.16 -2.25
C ASP A 29 6.28 -15.49 -2.71
N ILE A 30 7.36 -15.46 -3.50
CA ILE A 30 7.97 -16.68 -4.04
C ILE A 30 8.47 -17.64 -2.94
N GLY A 31 8.85 -17.09 -1.79
CA GLY A 31 9.23 -17.89 -0.61
C GLY A 31 8.11 -18.77 -0.05
N LYS A 32 6.85 -18.52 -0.43
CA LYS A 32 5.70 -19.39 -0.09
C LYS A 32 5.81 -20.78 -0.74
N VAL A 33 6.62 -20.96 -1.77
CA VAL A 33 6.91 -22.25 -2.40
C VAL A 33 7.69 -23.19 -1.46
N SER A 34 8.40 -22.63 -0.46
CA SER A 34 9.16 -23.41 0.52
C SER A 34 8.33 -24.53 1.14
N THR A 35 8.92 -25.72 1.26
CA THR A 35 8.31 -26.89 1.92
C THR A 35 7.89 -26.57 3.36
N VAL A 36 8.66 -25.72 4.05
CA VAL A 36 8.37 -25.29 5.42
C VAL A 36 7.08 -24.46 5.45
N PHE A 37 6.93 -23.48 4.54
CA PHE A 37 5.70 -22.69 4.44
C PHE A 37 4.50 -23.56 4.03
N GLN A 38 4.66 -24.40 3.02
CA GLN A 38 3.58 -25.27 2.52
C GLN A 38 3.04 -26.23 3.61
N ARG A 39 3.89 -26.68 4.54
CA ARG A 39 3.45 -27.47 5.70
C ARG A 39 2.50 -26.67 6.60
N THR A 40 2.68 -25.34 6.73
CA THR A 40 1.82 -24.50 7.58
C THR A 40 0.38 -24.37 7.05
N LEU A 41 0.16 -24.62 5.75
CA LEU A 41 -1.16 -24.56 5.11
C LEU A 41 -1.98 -25.85 5.28
N LYS A 42 -1.35 -26.94 5.75
CA LYS A 42 -2.05 -28.20 5.93
C LYS A 42 -3.01 -28.14 7.11
N LYS A 43 -4.23 -28.64 6.92
CA LYS A 43 -5.24 -28.73 7.98
C LYS A 43 -4.67 -29.53 9.17
N GLY A 44 -4.73 -28.97 10.37
CA GLY A 44 -4.22 -29.61 11.58
C GLY A 44 -2.74 -29.37 11.86
N PHE A 45 -2.04 -28.54 11.09
CA PHE A 45 -0.68 -28.14 11.41
C PHE A 45 -0.63 -27.36 12.72
N LEU A 46 0.11 -27.88 13.69
CA LEU A 46 0.41 -27.20 14.95
C LEU A 46 1.79 -26.56 14.84
N ARG A 47 1.87 -25.28 15.05
CA ARG A 47 3.16 -24.56 15.05
C ARG A 47 3.97 -24.99 16.28
N PRO A 48 5.16 -25.59 16.10
CA PRO A 48 6.04 -25.90 17.23
C PRO A 48 6.43 -24.62 18.01
N PRO A 49 6.73 -24.73 19.31
CA PRO A 49 7.32 -23.63 20.06
C PRO A 49 8.58 -23.10 19.35
N GLY A 50 8.71 -21.80 19.22
CA GLY A 50 9.84 -21.17 18.52
C GLY A 50 9.83 -21.32 16.99
N PHE A 51 8.77 -21.87 16.40
CA PHE A 51 8.64 -21.93 14.94
C PHE A 51 8.60 -20.52 14.35
N LEU A 52 9.62 -20.21 13.56
CA LEU A 52 9.76 -18.94 12.88
C LEU A 52 10.17 -19.18 11.42
N PHE A 53 9.24 -18.96 10.51
CA PHE A 53 9.49 -18.94 9.07
C PHE A 53 8.78 -17.74 8.46
N ARG A 54 9.53 -16.92 7.75
CA ARG A 54 9.05 -15.71 7.05
C ARG A 54 9.29 -15.89 5.57
N HIS A 55 8.22 -16.04 4.80
CA HIS A 55 8.32 -16.27 3.35
C HIS A 55 8.99 -15.10 2.62
N GLU A 56 8.83 -13.86 3.12
CA GLU A 56 9.49 -12.70 2.55
C GLU A 56 11.02 -12.81 2.64
N LEU A 57 11.58 -13.37 3.71
CA LEU A 57 13.02 -13.61 3.80
C LEU A 57 13.46 -14.70 2.82
N ALA A 58 12.68 -15.77 2.69
CA ALA A 58 12.95 -16.83 1.71
C ALA A 58 12.84 -16.31 0.25
N SER A 59 12.00 -15.33 0.00
CA SER A 59 11.89 -14.67 -1.31
C SER A 59 13.17 -13.93 -1.70
N LEU A 60 13.89 -13.38 -0.73
CA LEU A 60 15.13 -12.65 -0.95
C LEU A 60 16.31 -13.51 -1.39
N PHE A 61 16.20 -14.85 -1.28
CA PHE A 61 17.22 -15.78 -1.80
C PHE A 61 17.39 -15.69 -3.32
N PHE A 62 16.47 -15.06 -4.03
CA PHE A 62 16.45 -14.96 -5.49
C PHE A 62 16.84 -13.58 -6.03
N ILE A 63 17.40 -12.69 -5.22
CA ILE A 63 17.74 -11.31 -5.63
C ILE A 63 18.86 -11.24 -6.67
N SER A 64 19.69 -12.28 -6.81
CA SER A 64 20.71 -12.36 -7.87
C SER A 64 20.12 -12.49 -9.27
N LEU A 65 18.83 -12.83 -9.40
CA LEU A 65 18.10 -12.81 -10.67
C LEU A 65 17.73 -11.39 -11.15
N LEU A 66 17.97 -10.38 -10.31
CA LEU A 66 17.58 -8.98 -10.56
C LEU A 66 18.73 -8.17 -11.18
N GLY A 67 18.38 -7.23 -12.05
CA GLY A 67 19.33 -6.23 -12.55
C GLY A 67 19.77 -5.26 -11.46
N LYS A 68 20.92 -4.62 -11.66
CA LYS A 68 21.51 -3.71 -10.65
C LYS A 68 20.57 -2.55 -10.25
N GLU A 69 19.85 -1.98 -11.21
CA GLU A 69 18.98 -0.82 -10.99
C GLU A 69 17.69 -1.15 -10.25
N GLU A 70 17.16 -2.36 -10.45
CA GLU A 70 15.92 -2.80 -9.83
C GLU A 70 16.13 -3.52 -8.48
N LYS A 71 17.36 -4.01 -8.20
CA LYS A 71 17.65 -4.86 -7.04
C LYS A 71 17.26 -4.19 -5.72
N TYR A 72 17.79 -3.02 -5.43
CA TYR A 72 17.52 -2.33 -4.17
C TYR A 72 16.07 -1.85 -4.02
N PRO A 73 15.43 -1.28 -5.05
CA PRO A 73 13.99 -1.06 -5.05
C PRO A 73 13.17 -2.32 -4.69
N ILE A 74 13.51 -3.46 -5.27
CA ILE A 74 12.80 -4.72 -5.00
C ILE A 74 13.10 -5.25 -3.60
N ILE A 75 14.33 -5.10 -3.10
CA ILE A 75 14.63 -5.42 -1.68
C ILE A 75 13.74 -4.57 -0.77
N ASP A 76 13.63 -3.26 -0.98
CA ASP A 76 12.74 -2.38 -0.22
C ASP A 76 11.28 -2.84 -0.24
N MET A 77 10.80 -3.32 -1.40
CA MET A 77 9.46 -3.88 -1.51
C MET A 77 9.29 -5.12 -0.63
N VAL A 78 10.21 -6.07 -0.73
CA VAL A 78 10.03 -7.42 -0.19
C VAL A 78 10.36 -7.52 1.29
N VAL A 79 11.49 -6.95 1.73
CA VAL A 79 12.08 -7.20 3.05
C VAL A 79 11.20 -6.78 4.23
N ALA A 80 10.37 -5.78 4.03
CA ALA A 80 9.62 -5.17 5.12
C ALA A 80 8.12 -4.98 4.83
N HIS A 81 7.55 -5.73 3.87
CA HIS A 81 6.12 -5.57 3.54
C HIS A 81 5.18 -6.04 4.66
N HIS A 82 5.56 -7.02 5.47
CA HIS A 82 4.80 -7.43 6.66
C HIS A 82 5.34 -6.85 7.96
N LYS A 83 6.61 -6.43 7.97
CA LYS A 83 7.33 -5.98 9.16
C LYS A 83 8.24 -4.79 8.82
N SER A 84 8.83 -4.17 9.84
CA SER A 84 9.89 -3.20 9.65
C SER A 84 11.24 -3.88 9.38
N ILE A 85 12.24 -3.09 8.95
CA ILE A 85 13.63 -3.56 8.87
C ILE A 85 14.16 -3.87 10.27
N ALA A 86 13.88 -2.98 11.24
CA ALA A 86 14.22 -3.16 12.65
C ALA A 86 13.19 -2.46 13.54
N GLN A 87 13.21 -2.76 14.85
CA GLN A 87 12.37 -2.13 15.89
C GLN A 87 10.87 -2.12 15.56
N ASP A 88 10.36 -3.15 14.94
CA ASP A 88 8.91 -3.33 14.80
C ASP A 88 8.27 -3.52 16.19
N ALA A 89 6.98 -3.20 16.32
CA ALA A 89 6.21 -3.36 17.56
C ALA A 89 6.23 -4.78 18.14
N GLY A 90 6.70 -5.77 17.41
CA GLY A 90 6.97 -7.14 17.86
C GLY A 90 8.46 -7.46 17.98
N GLY A 91 9.38 -6.50 17.80
CA GLY A 91 10.83 -6.72 17.86
C GLY A 91 11.28 -7.79 16.86
N LYS A 92 10.84 -7.73 15.59
CA LYS A 92 11.09 -8.80 14.62
C LYS A 92 11.29 -8.30 13.19
N GLY A 93 11.93 -7.15 13.01
CA GLY A 93 12.50 -6.75 11.73
C GLY A 93 13.58 -7.74 11.29
N ILE A 94 14.09 -7.64 10.07
CA ILE A 94 15.14 -8.54 9.60
C ILE A 94 16.40 -8.46 10.46
N LEU A 95 16.79 -7.24 10.86
CA LEU A 95 17.98 -7.02 11.71
C LEU A 95 17.77 -7.60 13.12
N ASP A 96 16.61 -7.34 13.72
CA ASP A 96 16.27 -7.90 15.05
C ASP A 96 16.24 -9.43 15.05
N LEU A 97 15.82 -10.05 13.93
CA LEU A 97 15.75 -11.51 13.81
C LEU A 97 17.13 -12.15 13.78
N ILE A 98 18.10 -11.53 13.12
CA ILE A 98 19.46 -12.04 13.01
C ILE A 98 20.11 -12.02 14.39
N ASP A 99 19.91 -10.94 15.16
CA ASP A 99 20.42 -10.83 16.51
C ASP A 99 19.76 -11.83 17.48
N TYR A 100 18.45 -12.09 17.27
CA TYR A 100 17.68 -12.98 18.15
C TYR A 100 17.89 -14.46 17.86
N ASP A 101 18.04 -14.84 16.58
CA ASP A 101 18.12 -16.24 16.13
C ASP A 101 19.23 -16.40 15.08
N PRO A 102 20.47 -16.71 15.51
CA PRO A 102 21.59 -16.91 14.58
C PRO A 102 21.36 -18.03 13.56
N GLU A 103 20.44 -18.96 13.84
CA GLU A 103 20.08 -20.06 12.93
C GLU A 103 18.97 -19.69 11.96
N ILE A 104 18.48 -18.44 11.97
CA ILE A 104 17.31 -18.02 11.18
C ILE A 104 17.50 -18.33 9.70
N LEU A 105 18.68 -18.11 9.16
CA LEU A 105 19.01 -18.38 7.76
C LEU A 105 18.91 -19.89 7.45
N GLU A 106 19.50 -20.73 8.29
CA GLU A 106 19.47 -22.19 8.09
C GLU A 106 18.03 -22.74 8.16
N LYS A 107 17.20 -22.20 9.05
CA LYS A 107 15.77 -22.56 9.15
C LYS A 107 14.99 -22.22 7.87
N HIS A 108 15.37 -21.13 7.19
CA HIS A 108 14.75 -20.74 5.91
C HIS A 108 15.30 -21.53 4.71
N LEU A 109 16.49 -22.12 4.84
CA LEU A 109 17.14 -22.93 3.81
C LEU A 109 16.82 -24.45 3.91
N ILE A 110 15.91 -24.85 4.78
CA ILE A 110 15.47 -26.26 4.85
C ILE A 110 14.91 -26.69 3.49
N ASP A 111 15.38 -27.81 2.97
CA ASP A 111 14.99 -28.39 1.66
C ASP A 111 15.17 -27.43 0.46
N PHE A 112 16.08 -26.45 0.55
CA PHE A 112 16.25 -25.39 -0.45
C PHE A 112 16.49 -25.94 -1.85
N GLU A 113 17.36 -26.94 -2.00
CA GLU A 113 17.72 -27.53 -3.30
C GLU A 113 16.50 -28.19 -4.01
N SER A 114 15.47 -28.53 -3.26
CA SER A 114 14.23 -29.06 -3.79
C SER A 114 13.28 -27.94 -4.21
N TRP A 115 12.89 -27.10 -3.25
CA TRP A 115 11.85 -26.11 -3.49
C TRP A 115 12.32 -24.90 -4.35
N SER A 116 13.62 -24.62 -4.37
CA SER A 116 14.16 -23.54 -5.22
C SER A 116 13.97 -23.84 -6.71
N LYS A 117 13.97 -25.08 -7.14
CA LYS A 117 13.69 -25.47 -8.54
C LYS A 117 12.27 -25.12 -8.93
N ASP A 118 11.31 -25.39 -8.07
CA ASP A 118 9.90 -25.05 -8.30
C ASP A 118 9.71 -23.51 -8.32
N ALA A 119 10.36 -22.80 -7.39
CA ALA A 119 10.37 -21.35 -7.37
C ALA A 119 10.95 -20.75 -8.65
N LEU A 120 12.08 -21.28 -9.15
CA LEU A 120 12.71 -20.85 -10.39
C LEU A 120 11.81 -21.13 -11.62
N MET A 121 11.11 -22.26 -11.66
CA MET A 121 10.15 -22.54 -12.74
C MET A 121 9.00 -21.55 -12.73
N ILE A 122 8.46 -21.19 -11.56
CA ILE A 122 7.41 -20.18 -11.42
C ILE A 122 7.94 -18.81 -11.89
N LEU A 123 9.13 -18.40 -11.43
CA LEU A 123 9.74 -17.14 -11.81
C LEU A 123 10.00 -17.06 -13.33
N LYS A 124 10.46 -18.15 -13.93
CA LYS A 124 10.63 -18.26 -15.38
C LYS A 124 9.31 -18.07 -16.14
N TYR A 125 8.26 -18.75 -15.69
CA TYR A 125 6.92 -18.60 -16.27
C TYR A 125 6.40 -17.16 -16.17
N LEU A 126 6.77 -16.45 -15.09
CA LEU A 126 6.40 -15.05 -14.86
C LEU A 126 7.35 -14.03 -15.51
N GLY A 127 8.31 -14.49 -16.34
CA GLY A 127 9.15 -13.66 -17.18
C GLY A 127 10.50 -13.26 -16.59
N PHE A 128 10.98 -13.95 -15.56
CA PHE A 128 12.34 -13.75 -15.06
C PHE A 128 13.36 -14.52 -15.91
N ASN A 129 14.49 -13.92 -16.15
CA ASN A 129 15.67 -14.65 -16.61
C ASN A 129 16.24 -15.42 -15.43
N ILE A 130 16.29 -16.74 -15.52
CA ILE A 130 16.69 -17.57 -14.40
C ILE A 130 18.04 -18.26 -14.64
N HIS A 131 18.77 -18.48 -13.58
CA HIS A 131 19.85 -19.45 -13.47
C HIS A 131 19.65 -20.29 -12.21
N LEU A 132 20.39 -21.37 -12.07
CA LEU A 132 20.33 -22.21 -10.88
C LEU A 132 20.89 -21.41 -9.69
N ILE A 133 20.11 -21.22 -8.66
CA ILE A 133 20.56 -20.63 -7.38
C ILE A 133 21.00 -21.75 -6.47
N THR A 134 22.28 -21.76 -6.11
CA THR A 134 22.83 -22.71 -5.13
C THR A 134 22.50 -22.27 -3.71
N ARG A 135 22.60 -23.18 -2.74
CA ARG A 135 22.43 -22.85 -1.32
C ARG A 135 23.41 -21.76 -0.87
N GLU A 136 24.65 -21.81 -1.36
CA GLU A 136 25.66 -20.80 -1.03
C GLU A 136 25.33 -19.45 -1.62
N GLU A 137 24.87 -19.42 -2.87
CA GLU A 137 24.40 -18.18 -3.50
C GLU A 137 23.18 -17.59 -2.77
N ALA A 138 22.23 -18.43 -2.32
CA ALA A 138 21.09 -17.98 -1.53
C ALA A 138 21.53 -17.37 -0.17
N LYS A 139 22.56 -17.91 0.47
CA LYS A 139 23.17 -17.32 1.67
C LYS A 139 23.78 -15.96 1.38
N ASN A 140 24.58 -15.87 0.32
CA ASN A 140 25.21 -14.61 -0.09
C ASN A 140 24.16 -13.54 -0.43
N ASN A 141 23.10 -13.90 -1.13
CA ASN A 141 21.95 -13.03 -1.41
C ASN A 141 21.31 -12.51 -0.12
N PHE A 142 21.14 -13.37 0.86
CA PHE A 142 20.57 -12.97 2.16
C PHE A 142 21.49 -12.00 2.90
N TYR A 143 22.79 -12.26 2.96
CA TYR A 143 23.75 -11.33 3.59
C TYR A 143 23.84 -10.00 2.86
N GLU A 144 23.79 -9.98 1.52
CA GLU A 144 23.69 -8.72 0.75
C GLU A 144 22.46 -7.88 1.17
N VAL A 145 21.34 -8.54 1.43
CA VAL A 145 20.13 -7.85 1.92
C VAL A 145 20.33 -7.28 3.32
N VAL A 146 20.97 -8.05 4.20
CA VAL A 146 21.27 -7.61 5.58
C VAL A 146 22.16 -6.37 5.55
N ASP A 147 23.29 -6.44 4.84
CA ASP A 147 24.23 -5.33 4.69
C ASP A 147 23.54 -4.07 4.13
N TYR A 148 22.68 -4.27 3.12
CA TYR A 148 21.89 -3.16 2.58
C TYR A 148 20.94 -2.57 3.63
N CYS A 149 20.25 -3.38 4.41
CA CYS A 149 19.35 -2.91 5.45
C CYS A 149 20.07 -2.17 6.58
N GLU A 150 21.27 -2.62 6.96
CA GLU A 150 22.11 -1.95 7.96
C GLU A 150 22.53 -0.55 7.49
N THR A 151 22.94 -0.42 6.24
CA THR A 151 23.39 0.86 5.67
C THR A 151 22.26 1.84 5.46
N ARG A 152 21.05 1.35 5.18
CA ARG A 152 19.89 2.21 4.89
C ARG A 152 19.27 2.84 6.14
N GLY A 153 19.42 2.22 7.29
CA GLY A 153 18.82 2.69 8.54
C GLY A 153 17.28 2.60 8.54
N TYR A 154 16.66 3.29 9.47
CA TYR A 154 15.20 3.39 9.57
C TYR A 154 14.69 4.38 8.54
N GLY A 155 13.95 3.95 7.55
CA GLY A 155 13.49 4.89 6.55
C GLY A 155 12.23 4.46 5.82
N TYR A 156 11.45 5.46 5.45
CA TYR A 156 10.37 5.32 4.48
C TYR A 156 10.96 4.97 3.11
N SER A 157 10.38 3.95 2.48
CA SER A 157 10.65 3.64 1.09
C SER A 157 9.36 3.74 0.28
N VAL A 158 9.39 4.50 -0.81
CA VAL A 158 8.27 4.57 -1.75
C VAL A 158 7.96 3.19 -2.32
N TRP A 159 8.97 2.37 -2.54
CA TRP A 159 8.83 1.02 -3.07
C TRP A 159 8.14 0.06 -2.10
N LYS A 160 8.44 0.16 -0.81
CA LYS A 160 7.65 -0.53 0.23
C LYS A 160 6.19 -0.12 0.16
N GLY A 161 5.91 1.18 0.03
CA GLY A 161 4.55 1.71 -0.13
C GLY A 161 3.83 1.15 -1.34
N VAL A 162 4.52 1.00 -2.48
CA VAL A 162 3.98 0.38 -3.70
C VAL A 162 3.52 -1.05 -3.44
N LEU A 163 4.37 -1.88 -2.84
CA LEU A 163 4.01 -3.28 -2.58
C LEU A 163 2.90 -3.38 -1.55
N MET A 164 3.01 -2.67 -0.43
CA MET A 164 1.98 -2.69 0.62
C MET A 164 0.61 -2.26 0.08
N ALA A 165 0.57 -1.19 -0.74
CA ALA A 165 -0.66 -0.74 -1.37
C ALA A 165 -1.26 -1.81 -2.30
N ALA A 166 -0.41 -2.43 -3.12
CA ALA A 166 -0.83 -3.44 -4.08
C ALA A 166 -1.32 -4.73 -3.42
N ASP A 167 -0.59 -5.23 -2.43
CA ASP A 167 -0.93 -6.46 -1.70
C ASP A 167 -2.21 -6.28 -0.88
N HIS A 168 -2.33 -5.15 -0.19
CA HIS A 168 -3.53 -4.79 0.56
C HIS A 168 -4.75 -4.64 -0.35
N LEU A 169 -4.62 -3.95 -1.48
CA LEU A 169 -5.71 -3.82 -2.45
C LEU A 169 -6.13 -5.18 -3.01
N ALA A 170 -5.17 -6.04 -3.39
CA ALA A 170 -5.46 -7.39 -3.87
C ALA A 170 -6.27 -8.19 -2.84
N SER A 171 -5.83 -8.16 -1.58
CA SER A 171 -6.52 -8.84 -0.47
C SER A 171 -7.92 -8.29 -0.19
N ALA A 172 -8.16 -6.99 -0.45
CA ALA A 172 -9.43 -6.34 -0.18
C ALA A 172 -10.47 -6.47 -1.31
N LEU A 173 -10.03 -6.62 -2.56
CA LEU A 173 -10.87 -6.54 -3.75
C LEU A 173 -11.34 -7.90 -4.28
N ASN A 174 -10.64 -8.99 -3.93
CA ASN A 174 -10.95 -10.34 -4.41
C ASN A 174 -11.18 -10.40 -5.95
N SER A 175 -12.40 -10.81 -6.38
CA SER A 175 -12.77 -11.03 -7.79
C SER A 175 -12.94 -9.75 -8.62
N ASP A 176 -12.98 -8.56 -8.02
CA ASP A 176 -13.32 -7.31 -8.71
C ASP A 176 -12.11 -6.45 -9.10
N ILE A 177 -10.91 -7.02 -9.03
CA ILE A 177 -9.64 -6.28 -9.18
C ILE A 177 -9.54 -5.52 -10.50
N GLU A 178 -9.89 -6.13 -11.64
CA GLU A 178 -9.84 -5.46 -12.95
C GLU A 178 -10.76 -4.24 -13.00
N VAL A 179 -12.00 -4.38 -12.53
CA VAL A 179 -12.99 -3.30 -12.55
C VAL A 179 -12.58 -2.17 -11.60
N VAL A 180 -12.11 -2.51 -10.41
CA VAL A 180 -11.74 -1.52 -9.39
C VAL A 180 -10.41 -0.86 -9.71
N SER A 181 -9.42 -1.60 -10.21
CA SER A 181 -8.11 -1.04 -10.57
C SER A 181 -8.21 0.07 -11.60
N ASN A 182 -9.17 -0.01 -12.52
CA ASN A 182 -9.42 1.04 -13.51
C ASN A 182 -10.07 2.30 -12.92
N LYS A 183 -10.53 2.25 -11.67
CA LYS A 183 -11.12 3.39 -10.95
C LYS A 183 -10.20 3.97 -9.87
N LEU A 184 -9.03 3.37 -9.66
CA LEU A 184 -8.04 3.89 -8.71
C LEU A 184 -7.35 5.14 -9.27
N PHE A 185 -7.06 6.08 -8.39
CA PHE A 185 -6.33 7.31 -8.65
C PHE A 185 -6.99 8.26 -9.68
N ILE A 186 -8.25 8.02 -10.04
CA ILE A 186 -9.00 8.90 -10.96
C ILE A 186 -9.35 10.19 -10.26
N LYS A 187 -9.13 11.31 -10.94
CA LYS A 187 -9.61 12.61 -10.51
C LYS A 187 -11.14 12.64 -10.57
N PRO A 188 -11.82 13.20 -9.55
CA PRO A 188 -13.28 13.29 -9.58
C PRO A 188 -13.72 14.27 -10.67
N ASP A 189 -14.81 13.96 -11.37
CA ASP A 189 -15.52 14.94 -12.16
C ASP A 189 -16.30 15.87 -11.21
N LEU A 190 -15.87 17.11 -11.12
CA LEU A 190 -16.44 18.14 -10.26
C LEU A 190 -17.36 19.11 -11.01
N ASN A 191 -17.77 18.79 -12.24
CA ASN A 191 -18.65 19.63 -13.06
C ASN A 191 -19.98 19.95 -12.38
N TYR A 192 -20.48 19.07 -11.51
CA TYR A 192 -21.63 19.36 -10.67
C TYR A 192 -21.53 20.73 -9.97
N TYR A 193 -20.38 21.05 -9.39
CA TYR A 193 -20.17 22.31 -8.67
C TYR A 193 -19.99 23.51 -9.59
N HIS A 194 -19.66 23.31 -10.86
CA HIS A 194 -19.47 24.36 -11.86
C HIS A 194 -20.75 24.68 -12.63
N THR A 195 -21.62 23.71 -12.83
CA THR A 195 -22.73 23.80 -13.80
C THR A 195 -24.12 23.86 -13.16
N ARG A 196 -24.24 23.64 -11.84
CA ARG A 196 -25.54 23.67 -11.18
C ARG A 196 -26.20 25.05 -11.27
N LYS A 197 -27.52 25.07 -11.50
CA LYS A 197 -28.32 26.24 -11.65
C LYS A 197 -29.28 26.53 -10.50
N SER A 198 -29.45 25.55 -9.60
CA SER A 198 -30.31 25.64 -8.40
C SER A 198 -29.46 25.54 -7.13
N GLU A 199 -30.06 25.93 -6.01
CA GLU A 199 -29.39 25.93 -4.68
C GLU A 199 -28.07 26.70 -4.68
N LEU A 200 -28.08 27.89 -5.26
CA LEU A 200 -26.90 28.75 -5.34
C LEU A 200 -26.69 29.48 -4.02
N TYR A 201 -25.44 29.61 -3.65
CA TYR A 201 -24.99 30.32 -2.44
C TYR A 201 -24.25 31.61 -2.83
N PRO A 202 -24.07 32.57 -1.90
CA PRO A 202 -23.32 33.80 -2.19
C PRO A 202 -21.97 33.57 -2.86
N LEU A 203 -21.20 32.54 -2.42
CA LEU A 203 -19.91 32.20 -3.03
C LEU A 203 -20.03 31.52 -4.41
N SER A 204 -21.23 31.09 -4.82
CA SER A 204 -21.43 30.54 -6.17
C SER A 204 -21.17 31.57 -7.26
N PHE A 205 -21.37 32.88 -6.96
CA PHE A 205 -21.14 33.99 -7.87
C PHE A 205 -19.68 34.52 -7.85
N VAL A 206 -18.85 33.99 -6.94
CA VAL A 206 -17.44 34.38 -6.87
C VAL A 206 -16.63 33.49 -7.79
N SER A 207 -15.76 34.09 -8.62
CA SER A 207 -14.86 33.33 -9.47
C SER A 207 -13.93 32.40 -8.64
N SER A 208 -13.86 31.15 -9.05
CA SER A 208 -12.91 30.17 -8.49
C SER A 208 -11.61 30.07 -9.30
N ASN A 209 -11.50 30.82 -10.41
CA ASN A 209 -10.32 30.83 -11.28
C ASN A 209 -9.19 31.65 -10.66
N ASP A 210 -8.29 31.00 -9.95
CA ASP A 210 -7.09 31.63 -9.40
C ASP A 210 -5.92 30.65 -9.55
N LYS A 211 -4.78 31.13 -10.04
CA LYS A 211 -3.58 30.30 -10.28
C LYS A 211 -2.79 29.98 -8.99
N ARG A 212 -3.08 30.67 -7.89
CA ARG A 212 -2.41 30.43 -6.61
C ARG A 212 -2.74 29.04 -6.07
N LYS A 213 -1.75 28.35 -5.54
CA LYS A 213 -1.89 26.98 -5.00
C LYS A 213 -2.72 26.93 -3.72
N HIS A 214 -2.67 27.98 -2.90
CA HIS A 214 -3.34 28.04 -1.60
C HIS A 214 -4.47 29.07 -1.63
N THR A 215 -5.58 28.73 -1.00
CA THR A 215 -6.76 29.59 -0.91
C THR A 215 -7.28 29.59 0.52
N LEU A 216 -7.45 30.78 1.09
CA LEU A 216 -8.15 30.98 2.35
C LEU A 216 -9.51 31.59 2.07
N VAL A 217 -10.58 30.97 2.57
CA VAL A 217 -11.96 31.44 2.40
C VAL A 217 -12.55 31.76 3.76
N THR A 218 -12.82 33.04 4.01
CA THR A 218 -13.54 33.52 5.19
C THR A 218 -14.92 33.98 4.78
N ALA A 219 -15.96 33.33 5.27
CA ALA A 219 -17.35 33.63 4.96
C ALA A 219 -18.27 33.04 6.04
N PRO A 220 -19.49 33.58 6.24
CA PRO A 220 -20.45 33.07 7.21
C PRO A 220 -20.90 31.65 6.88
N THR A 221 -21.52 30.97 7.85
CA THR A 221 -22.18 29.68 7.62
C THR A 221 -23.27 29.85 6.56
N GLY A 222 -23.42 28.86 5.69
CA GLY A 222 -24.38 28.91 4.58
C GLY A 222 -23.94 29.69 3.34
N ALA A 223 -22.77 30.33 3.34
CA ALA A 223 -22.27 31.11 2.18
C ALA A 223 -21.77 30.22 0.99
N GLY A 224 -21.72 28.89 1.12
CA GLY A 224 -21.27 27.98 0.07
C GLY A 224 -19.76 27.76 0.02
N LYS A 225 -19.07 27.84 1.17
CA LYS A 225 -17.62 27.59 1.25
C LYS A 225 -17.20 26.26 0.66
N THR A 226 -17.94 25.20 0.98
CA THR A 226 -17.65 23.84 0.47
C THR A 226 -17.71 23.79 -1.05
N ASP A 227 -18.75 24.33 -1.65
CA ASP A 227 -18.91 24.38 -3.09
C ASP A 227 -17.82 25.19 -3.78
N PHE A 228 -17.47 26.33 -3.19
CA PHE A 228 -16.37 27.17 -3.69
C PHE A 228 -15.04 26.40 -3.66
N LEU A 229 -14.75 25.67 -2.57
CA LEU A 229 -13.53 24.86 -2.45
C LEU A 229 -13.50 23.71 -3.47
N PHE A 230 -14.62 22.99 -3.66
CA PHE A 230 -14.69 21.96 -4.69
C PHE A 230 -14.49 22.52 -6.12
N ARG A 231 -14.99 23.70 -6.42
CA ARG A 231 -14.71 24.38 -7.70
C ARG A 231 -13.24 24.77 -7.88
N ARG A 232 -12.47 24.88 -6.78
CA ARG A 232 -11.03 25.16 -6.79
C ARG A 232 -10.18 23.89 -6.99
N CYS A 233 -10.73 22.71 -6.70
CA CYS A 233 -9.99 21.45 -6.78
C CYS A 233 -9.76 21.05 -8.23
N THR A 234 -8.54 20.66 -8.56
CA THR A 234 -8.13 20.19 -9.90
C THR A 234 -7.63 18.76 -9.92
N GLY A 235 -7.51 18.11 -8.74
CA GLY A 235 -7.02 16.76 -8.53
C GLY A 235 -7.96 15.94 -7.66
N ARG A 236 -7.43 14.85 -7.09
CA ARG A 236 -8.12 14.10 -6.05
C ARG A 236 -8.30 14.98 -4.81
N VAL A 237 -9.34 14.74 -4.04
CA VAL A 237 -9.74 15.62 -2.94
C VAL A 237 -9.59 14.93 -1.60
N PHE A 238 -8.88 15.57 -0.68
CA PHE A 238 -8.81 15.20 0.74
C PHE A 238 -9.56 16.27 1.55
N TYR A 239 -10.80 15.96 1.93
CA TYR A 239 -11.64 16.89 2.65
C TYR A 239 -11.58 16.59 4.15
N THR A 240 -11.03 17.51 4.93
CA THR A 240 -10.84 17.31 6.37
C THR A 240 -11.83 18.11 7.21
N LEU A 241 -12.43 17.47 8.22
CA LEU A 241 -13.32 18.08 9.19
C LEU A 241 -12.98 17.59 10.60
N PRO A 242 -13.09 18.45 11.63
CA PRO A 242 -12.67 18.09 13.00
C PRO A 242 -13.62 17.14 13.71
N PHE A 243 -14.91 17.09 13.32
CA PHE A 243 -15.94 16.34 14.04
C PHE A 243 -16.54 15.21 13.21
N GLN A 244 -16.72 14.04 13.82
CA GLN A 244 -17.25 12.85 13.16
C GLN A 244 -18.65 13.06 12.55
N ALA A 245 -19.56 13.73 13.26
CA ALA A 245 -20.89 14.04 12.73
C ALA A 245 -20.82 14.86 11.44
N SER A 246 -19.93 15.84 11.39
CA SER A 246 -19.71 16.67 10.20
C SER A 246 -19.10 15.89 9.05
N ILE A 247 -18.20 14.95 9.34
CA ILE A 247 -17.57 14.06 8.35
C ILE A 247 -18.64 13.16 7.72
N ASN A 248 -19.49 12.53 8.53
CA ASN A 248 -20.56 11.66 8.03
C ASN A 248 -21.55 12.43 7.14
N ALA A 249 -22.01 13.60 7.59
CA ALA A 249 -22.91 14.44 6.81
C ALA A 249 -22.27 14.88 5.47
N MET A 250 -20.99 15.25 5.51
CA MET A 250 -20.25 15.63 4.30
C MET A 250 -20.05 14.45 3.35
N TYR A 251 -19.78 13.27 3.86
CA TYR A 251 -19.66 12.06 3.05
C TYR A 251 -20.95 11.76 2.29
N GLU A 252 -22.10 11.73 2.98
CA GLU A 252 -23.38 11.47 2.34
C GLU A 252 -23.72 12.55 1.31
N ARG A 253 -23.44 13.82 1.62
CA ARG A 253 -23.63 14.93 0.70
C ARG A 253 -22.80 14.76 -0.57
N VAL A 254 -21.49 14.62 -0.45
CA VAL A 254 -20.57 14.53 -1.60
C VAL A 254 -20.86 13.27 -2.43
N LYS A 255 -21.19 12.15 -1.76
CA LYS A 255 -21.58 10.91 -2.44
C LYS A 255 -22.85 11.09 -3.27
N ALA A 256 -23.83 11.81 -2.77
CA ALA A 256 -25.05 12.11 -3.50
C ALA A 256 -24.79 13.07 -4.69
N GLU A 257 -24.02 14.14 -4.46
CA GLU A 257 -23.69 15.15 -5.46
C GLU A 257 -22.84 14.58 -6.62
N LEU A 258 -21.95 13.60 -6.35
CA LEU A 258 -21.07 12.98 -7.35
C LEU A 258 -21.56 11.59 -7.82
N LYS A 259 -22.80 11.21 -7.52
CA LYS A 259 -23.35 9.86 -7.80
C LYS A 259 -23.20 9.43 -9.26
N ASN A 260 -23.35 10.34 -10.21
CA ASN A 260 -23.38 10.04 -11.65
C ASN A 260 -22.01 10.26 -12.32
N THR A 261 -20.96 10.58 -11.56
CA THR A 261 -19.64 10.90 -12.12
C THR A 261 -18.67 9.71 -12.13
N GLY A 262 -19.05 8.59 -11.52
CA GLY A 262 -18.16 7.45 -11.31
C GLY A 262 -17.09 7.69 -10.24
N ALA A 263 -17.07 8.86 -9.59
CA ALA A 263 -16.10 9.19 -8.55
C ALA A 263 -16.24 8.27 -7.33
N GLN A 264 -15.13 7.74 -6.87
CA GLN A 264 -15.07 6.98 -5.63
C GLN A 264 -14.96 7.93 -4.43
N VAL A 265 -16.03 8.05 -3.67
CA VAL A 265 -16.06 8.82 -2.41
C VAL A 265 -15.88 7.85 -1.25
N ARG A 266 -14.93 8.11 -0.37
CA ARG A 266 -14.63 7.27 0.79
C ARG A 266 -14.60 8.08 2.07
N LEU A 267 -15.08 7.46 3.13
CA LEU A 267 -15.13 8.01 4.49
C LEU A 267 -14.08 7.33 5.35
N LEU A 268 -13.20 8.11 5.96
CA LEU A 268 -12.19 7.62 6.88
C LEU A 268 -12.33 8.34 8.22
N HIS A 269 -12.67 7.61 9.28
CA HIS A 269 -12.69 8.13 10.66
C HIS A 269 -12.42 7.04 11.70
N ALA A 270 -11.93 7.43 12.87
CA ALA A 270 -11.52 6.51 13.93
C ALA A 270 -12.66 5.61 14.47
N ALA A 271 -13.93 6.04 14.39
CA ALA A 271 -15.05 5.24 14.89
C ALA A 271 -15.40 4.06 13.95
N SER A 272 -14.90 4.05 12.70
CA SER A 272 -14.98 2.85 11.85
C SER A 272 -14.10 1.71 12.39
N SER A 273 -13.07 2.07 13.19
CA SER A 273 -12.14 1.16 13.84
C SER A 273 -12.52 0.76 15.26
N LEU A 274 -13.26 1.61 16.00
CA LEU A 274 -13.59 1.38 17.41
C LEU A 274 -14.59 0.23 17.69
N LYS A 275 -15.25 -0.30 16.69
CA LYS A 275 -16.18 -1.45 16.85
C LYS A 275 -15.54 -2.81 16.65
N VAL A 276 -14.23 -2.87 16.41
CA VAL A 276 -13.58 -4.12 16.06
C VAL A 276 -12.29 -4.28 16.87
N GLU A 277 -12.30 -5.21 17.79
CA GLU A 277 -11.21 -5.56 18.69
C GLU A 277 -10.00 -6.27 18.04
N LYS A 278 -9.83 -6.19 16.71
CA LYS A 278 -8.72 -6.85 16.02
C LYS A 278 -8.06 -5.92 15.01
N HIS A 279 -6.76 -5.70 15.16
CA HIS A 279 -5.87 -4.98 14.24
C HIS A 279 -6.07 -5.33 12.76
N ASP A 280 -6.36 -6.59 12.44
CA ASP A 280 -6.55 -7.08 11.07
C ASP A 280 -7.75 -6.47 10.33
N ILE A 281 -8.75 -5.94 11.06
CA ILE A 281 -9.95 -5.38 10.43
C ILE A 281 -9.80 -3.88 10.20
N GLU A 282 -9.09 -3.17 11.06
CA GLU A 282 -8.72 -1.77 10.82
C GLU A 282 -7.89 -1.64 9.55
N GLU A 283 -6.91 -2.50 9.39
CA GLU A 283 -6.06 -2.57 8.21
C GLU A 283 -6.88 -2.84 6.93
N LYS A 284 -7.79 -3.81 6.96
CA LYS A 284 -8.69 -4.11 5.82
C LYS A 284 -9.64 -2.97 5.44
N ILE A 285 -10.08 -2.18 6.41
CA ILE A 285 -10.91 -0.99 6.15
C ILE A 285 -10.08 0.10 5.48
N LEU A 286 -8.88 0.38 5.99
CA LEU A 286 -7.96 1.36 5.41
C LEU A 286 -7.58 1.02 3.96
N GLN A 287 -7.38 -0.25 3.65
CA GLN A 287 -7.01 -0.74 2.33
C GLN A 287 -7.99 -0.34 1.23
N ARG A 288 -9.29 -0.31 1.53
CA ARG A 288 -10.34 0.09 0.57
C ARG A 288 -10.33 1.58 0.23
N HIS A 289 -9.53 2.39 0.93
CA HIS A 289 -9.45 3.83 0.73
C HIS A 289 -8.34 4.25 -0.23
N ILE A 290 -7.40 3.36 -0.53
CA ILE A 290 -6.28 3.64 -1.46
C ILE A 290 -6.85 4.00 -2.83
N GLY A 291 -6.33 5.06 -3.43
CA GLY A 291 -6.68 5.49 -4.79
C GLY A 291 -8.06 6.14 -4.95
N ALA A 292 -8.84 6.35 -3.88
CA ALA A 292 -10.17 6.98 -4.00
C ALA A 292 -10.08 8.44 -4.50
N SER A 293 -11.05 8.83 -5.32
CA SER A 293 -11.14 10.16 -5.93
C SER A 293 -11.37 11.26 -4.89
N VAL A 294 -12.20 10.99 -3.89
CA VAL A 294 -12.50 11.90 -2.78
C VAL A 294 -12.40 11.13 -1.48
N LYS A 295 -11.60 11.64 -0.54
CA LYS A 295 -11.49 11.13 0.84
C LYS A 295 -11.99 12.17 1.81
N ILE A 296 -12.89 11.78 2.71
CA ILE A 296 -13.40 12.63 3.77
C ILE A 296 -12.90 12.05 5.10
N LEU A 297 -12.13 12.83 5.85
CA LEU A 297 -11.34 12.33 6.97
C LEU A 297 -11.13 13.40 8.06
N THR A 298 -10.62 12.98 9.22
CA THR A 298 -10.22 13.91 10.27
C THR A 298 -8.84 14.52 10.02
N PRO A 299 -8.52 15.69 10.59
CA PRO A 299 -7.16 16.24 10.54
C PRO A 299 -6.10 15.30 11.12
N HIS A 300 -6.42 14.51 12.16
CA HIS A 300 -5.50 13.51 12.73
C HIS A 300 -5.16 12.40 11.73
N GLN A 301 -6.16 11.90 11.00
CA GLN A 301 -5.95 10.91 9.97
C GLN A 301 -5.16 11.47 8.78
N MET A 302 -5.43 12.72 8.40
CA MET A 302 -4.63 13.39 7.38
C MET A 302 -3.16 13.53 7.82
N ALA A 303 -2.91 13.88 9.08
CA ALA A 303 -1.56 13.92 9.64
C ALA A 303 -0.91 12.53 9.67
N SER A 304 -1.64 11.48 10.11
CA SER A 304 -1.16 10.09 10.09
C SER A 304 -0.79 9.64 8.68
N LEU A 305 -1.56 10.02 7.69
CA LEU A 305 -1.31 9.78 6.27
C LEU A 305 -0.03 10.50 5.82
N ALA A 306 0.07 11.80 6.11
CA ALA A 306 1.19 12.64 5.69
C ALA A 306 2.53 12.21 6.32
N PHE A 307 2.50 11.71 7.56
CA PHE A 307 3.69 11.25 8.27
C PHE A 307 3.99 9.76 8.08
N GLY A 308 3.15 9.02 7.37
CA GLY A 308 3.34 7.58 7.18
C GLY A 308 3.39 6.80 8.47
N THR A 309 2.51 7.15 9.43
CA THR A 309 2.46 6.45 10.70
C THR A 309 2.01 4.99 10.50
N LYS A 310 2.35 4.12 11.44
CA LYS A 310 2.03 2.69 11.38
C LYS A 310 0.56 2.45 11.01
N GLY A 311 0.34 1.62 10.01
CA GLY A 311 -0.97 1.30 9.44
C GLY A 311 -1.43 2.25 8.31
N TYR A 312 -0.71 3.35 8.07
CA TYR A 312 -1.01 4.31 6.98
C TYR A 312 0.04 4.30 5.86
N GLU A 313 1.10 3.49 5.96
CA GLU A 313 2.22 3.47 5.02
C GLU A 313 1.76 3.21 3.58
N ALA A 314 0.85 2.24 3.41
CA ALA A 314 0.28 1.92 2.09
C ALA A 314 -0.52 3.09 1.49
N MET A 315 -1.05 4.00 2.31
CA MET A 315 -1.85 5.13 1.85
C MET A 315 -1.03 6.37 1.50
N ILE A 316 0.27 6.41 1.81
CA ILE A 316 1.15 7.53 1.42
C ILE A 316 1.17 7.69 -0.11
N VAL A 317 1.01 6.60 -0.85
CA VAL A 317 0.89 6.62 -2.32
C VAL A 317 -0.26 7.50 -2.83
N ASP A 318 -1.21 7.83 -1.96
CA ASP A 318 -2.34 8.70 -2.29
C ASP A 318 -2.00 10.19 -2.28
N LEU A 319 -0.90 10.59 -1.65
CA LEU A 319 -0.52 11.99 -1.51
C LEU A 319 0.25 12.55 -2.72
N LYS A 320 0.58 11.69 -3.67
CA LYS A 320 1.20 12.06 -4.94
C LYS A 320 0.22 11.91 -6.12
#